data_e35e2f0be5200eb86a867016661e3fa8
#
_entry.id   e35e2f0be5200eb86a867016661e3fa8
#
_cell.length_a   1.000
_cell.length_b   1.000
_cell.length_c   1.000
_cell.angle_alpha   90.00
_cell.angle_beta   90.00
_cell.angle_gamma   90.00
#
_symmetry.space_group_name_H-M   'P 1'
#
loop_
_entity.id
_entity.type
_entity.pdbx_description
1 polymer ?
#
loop_
_entity_poly.entity_id
_entity_poly.type
_entity_poly.pdbx_seq_one_letter_code
_entity_poly.pdbx_strand_id
1 'polypeptide(L)'
;MEEILDLIEQEKGKKYKSINLIASENYVSENILKALGSELTNKYCEGYPGKRFYAGCQNHDKIENITINLAKKIFFNCEYVNVQPHSGTQANMAVYFSLLNPGDKILSLGLDCGGHLSHGFIRSFSGTFYKNCFYKLNKNTECVDLNLVEEITKLERPDIIICGASSYSQDWDYKCFREIADKYNSILMCDMAHTAGIIAMNKLNNPFDYCHIITSTTQKTLRGPRGGLIFLPKDFQSNKIKKYKSDPDDIKISKYINSSIIPGIQGGPHMNTIAAKGICFNEILSDNFKIYIDNVLKNSKKLCSLFINNGYRVVSNGTVNHLFTVDLTDKNILGIDAEKNLESVVIYVNRETIPFDNKTFQTCFGIRIGVPAITTLGFNETDMDDIFYFIDKTLKNINNSKILNDIKYEVIIKMSNLNKNIEIL
;
A
#
# COMPACT_ATOMS: atom_id res chain seq x y z
N MET A 1 -7.72 -32.49 4.55
CA MET A 1 -8.64 -31.52 3.91
C MET A 1 -9.45 -30.79 4.97
N GLU A 2 -10.06 -31.48 5.91
CA GLU A 2 -10.79 -30.87 7.06
C GLU A 2 -9.92 -29.89 7.83
N GLU A 3 -8.69 -30.23 8.18
CA GLU A 3 -7.77 -29.36 8.92
C GLU A 3 -7.53 -27.98 8.24
N ILE A 4 -7.39 -27.93 6.91
CA ILE A 4 -7.22 -26.64 6.19
C ILE A 4 -8.49 -25.81 6.25
N LEU A 5 -9.66 -26.43 6.10
CA LEU A 5 -10.95 -25.74 6.19
C LEU A 5 -11.20 -25.21 7.60
N ASP A 6 -10.84 -25.99 8.63
CA ASP A 6 -10.92 -25.55 10.04
C ASP A 6 -10.01 -24.35 10.32
N LEU A 7 -8.79 -24.34 9.77
CA LEU A 7 -7.88 -23.20 9.92
C LEU A 7 -8.40 -21.96 9.19
N ILE A 8 -9.07 -22.10 8.05
CA ILE A 8 -9.73 -20.99 7.35
C ILE A 8 -10.86 -20.41 8.20
N GLU A 9 -11.70 -21.25 8.83
CA GLU A 9 -12.76 -20.77 9.73
C GLU A 9 -12.21 -20.13 11.01
N GLN A 10 -11.10 -20.66 11.55
CA GLN A 10 -10.41 -20.02 12.67
C GLN A 10 -9.88 -18.63 12.27
N GLU A 11 -9.26 -18.50 11.08
CA GLU A 11 -8.76 -17.22 10.58
C GLU A 11 -9.90 -16.21 10.37
N LYS A 12 -11.05 -16.66 9.82
CA LYS A 12 -12.26 -15.84 9.71
C LYS A 12 -12.73 -15.31 11.07
N GLY A 13 -12.63 -16.13 12.12
CA GLY A 13 -12.98 -15.74 13.48
C GLY A 13 -12.04 -14.73 14.13
N LYS A 14 -10.76 -14.65 13.71
CA LYS A 14 -9.77 -13.76 14.30
C LYS A 14 -10.13 -12.28 14.17
N LYS A 15 -10.69 -11.86 13.02
CA LYS A 15 -11.08 -10.46 12.79
C LYS A 15 -12.06 -9.92 13.84
N TYR A 16 -12.83 -10.80 14.48
CA TYR A 16 -13.81 -10.46 15.49
C TYR A 16 -13.30 -10.59 16.93
N LYS A 17 -12.05 -10.99 17.10
CA LYS A 17 -11.42 -11.24 18.42
C LYS A 17 -10.13 -10.47 18.63
N SER A 18 -9.70 -9.70 17.64
CA SER A 18 -8.42 -9.00 17.66
C SER A 18 -8.53 -7.58 17.09
N ILE A 19 -7.67 -6.68 17.58
CA ILE A 19 -7.50 -5.33 17.07
C ILE A 19 -6.36 -5.35 16.06
N ASN A 20 -6.69 -5.24 14.76
CA ASN A 20 -5.71 -5.23 13.69
C ASN A 20 -5.32 -3.80 13.30
N LEU A 21 -4.10 -3.41 13.66
CA LEU A 21 -3.51 -2.10 13.38
C LEU A 21 -2.36 -2.18 12.36
N ILE A 22 -2.28 -3.28 11.59
CA ILE A 22 -1.32 -3.41 10.50
C ILE A 22 -1.76 -2.50 9.34
N ALA A 23 -0.99 -1.44 9.06
CA ALA A 23 -1.35 -0.38 8.12
C ALA A 23 -1.62 -0.85 6.67
N SER A 24 -1.07 -2.01 6.29
CA SER A 24 -1.23 -2.60 4.96
C SER A 24 -2.35 -3.63 4.85
N GLU A 25 -3.12 -3.84 5.91
CA GLU A 25 -4.20 -4.82 5.95
C GLU A 25 -5.58 -4.17 6.03
N ASN A 26 -6.58 -4.91 5.52
CA ASN A 26 -7.97 -4.51 5.56
C ASN A 26 -8.88 -5.72 5.39
N TYR A 27 -10.18 -5.55 5.61
CA TYR A 27 -11.19 -6.58 5.43
C TYR A 27 -12.03 -6.28 4.19
N VAL A 28 -12.16 -7.28 3.34
CA VAL A 28 -12.95 -7.19 2.10
C VAL A 28 -14.41 -7.58 2.35
N SER A 29 -15.31 -7.14 1.46
CA SER A 29 -16.72 -7.53 1.48
C SER A 29 -16.91 -9.00 1.09
N GLU A 30 -18.06 -9.57 1.45
CA GLU A 30 -18.44 -10.92 1.03
C GLU A 30 -18.53 -11.08 -0.49
N ASN A 31 -18.93 -10.04 -1.21
CA ASN A 31 -19.01 -10.08 -2.67
C ASN A 31 -17.62 -10.21 -3.29
N ILE A 32 -16.61 -9.57 -2.72
CA ILE A 32 -15.20 -9.73 -3.11
C ILE A 32 -14.74 -11.17 -2.85
N LEU A 33 -15.07 -11.75 -1.68
CA LEU A 33 -14.74 -13.14 -1.36
C LEU A 33 -15.42 -14.12 -2.31
N LYS A 34 -16.70 -13.90 -2.67
CA LYS A 34 -17.43 -14.71 -3.65
C LYS A 34 -16.75 -14.67 -5.04
N ALA A 35 -16.27 -13.50 -5.46
CA ALA A 35 -15.55 -13.39 -6.73
C ALA A 35 -14.21 -14.15 -6.70
N LEU A 36 -13.46 -14.04 -5.59
CA LEU A 36 -12.19 -14.74 -5.43
C LEU A 36 -12.32 -16.26 -5.45
N GLY A 37 -13.40 -16.81 -4.90
CA GLY A 37 -13.73 -18.24 -4.89
C GLY A 37 -14.58 -18.71 -6.08
N SER A 38 -14.68 -17.93 -7.16
CA SER A 38 -15.54 -18.25 -8.30
C SER A 38 -14.88 -19.14 -9.35
N GLU A 39 -15.71 -19.66 -10.27
CA GLU A 39 -15.30 -20.47 -11.43
C GLU A 39 -14.31 -19.74 -12.38
N LEU A 40 -14.13 -18.44 -12.24
CA LEU A 40 -13.14 -17.67 -13.00
C LEU A 40 -11.70 -18.16 -12.74
N THR A 41 -11.47 -18.91 -11.67
CA THR A 41 -10.19 -19.54 -11.36
C THR A 41 -9.76 -20.62 -12.34
N ASN A 42 -10.73 -21.22 -13.08
CA ASN A 42 -10.48 -22.42 -13.89
C ASN A 42 -9.94 -22.09 -15.30
N LYS A 43 -10.13 -20.87 -15.79
CA LYS A 43 -9.91 -20.51 -17.20
C LYS A 43 -8.62 -19.75 -17.45
N TYR A 44 -7.81 -20.19 -18.39
CA TYR A 44 -6.71 -19.41 -18.93
C TYR A 44 -7.20 -18.27 -19.84
N CYS A 45 -6.69 -17.07 -19.61
CA CYS A 45 -7.04 -15.84 -20.34
C CYS A 45 -5.82 -14.98 -20.67
N GLU A 46 -4.70 -15.60 -21.05
CA GLU A 46 -3.49 -14.87 -21.45
C GLU A 46 -3.77 -13.89 -22.59
N GLY A 47 -3.09 -12.76 -22.56
CA GLY A 47 -3.33 -11.64 -23.48
C GLY A 47 -4.28 -10.60 -22.86
N TYR A 48 -4.91 -9.81 -23.70
CA TYR A 48 -5.75 -8.67 -23.32
C TYR A 48 -7.13 -8.77 -23.95
N PRO A 49 -8.15 -8.03 -23.48
CA PRO A 49 -9.49 -8.06 -24.08
C PRO A 49 -9.46 -7.90 -25.58
N GLY A 50 -10.15 -8.81 -26.30
CA GLY A 50 -10.17 -8.87 -27.76
C GLY A 50 -8.89 -9.42 -28.42
N LYS A 51 -7.83 -9.71 -27.64
CA LYS A 51 -6.54 -10.23 -28.13
C LYS A 51 -6.02 -11.33 -27.21
N ARG A 52 -6.87 -12.31 -26.89
CA ARG A 52 -6.51 -13.47 -26.05
C ARG A 52 -5.82 -14.56 -26.86
N PHE A 53 -4.90 -15.25 -26.22
CA PHE A 53 -4.27 -16.44 -26.80
C PHE A 53 -5.15 -17.69 -26.69
N TYR A 54 -6.22 -17.65 -25.89
CA TYR A 54 -7.13 -18.77 -25.62
C TYR A 54 -8.55 -18.43 -26.10
N ALA A 55 -9.25 -19.44 -26.65
CA ALA A 55 -10.65 -19.31 -27.01
C ALA A 55 -11.57 -19.29 -25.77
N GLY A 56 -12.80 -18.83 -25.91
CA GLY A 56 -13.83 -18.86 -24.87
C GLY A 56 -13.67 -17.76 -23.79
N CYS A 57 -13.06 -16.63 -24.12
CA CYS A 57 -12.74 -15.56 -23.15
C CYS A 57 -13.75 -14.39 -23.17
N GLN A 58 -14.90 -14.50 -23.82
CA GLN A 58 -15.84 -13.38 -24.03
C GLN A 58 -16.32 -12.75 -22.71
N ASN A 59 -16.63 -13.55 -21.69
CA ASN A 59 -17.05 -13.04 -20.39
C ASN A 59 -15.87 -12.43 -19.63
N HIS A 60 -14.69 -13.01 -19.77
CA HIS A 60 -13.45 -12.52 -19.15
C HIS A 60 -13.07 -11.14 -19.73
N ASP A 61 -13.22 -10.95 -21.05
CA ASP A 61 -13.01 -9.66 -21.70
C ASP A 61 -13.97 -8.59 -21.17
N LYS A 62 -15.24 -8.94 -20.99
CA LYS A 62 -16.23 -8.05 -20.41
C LYS A 62 -15.89 -7.66 -18.97
N ILE A 63 -15.52 -8.64 -18.14
CA ILE A 63 -15.13 -8.42 -16.74
C ILE A 63 -13.92 -7.49 -16.66
N GLU A 64 -12.87 -7.77 -17.44
CA GLU A 64 -11.66 -6.94 -17.41
C GLU A 64 -11.94 -5.51 -17.90
N ASN A 65 -12.72 -5.34 -18.97
CA ASN A 65 -13.11 -4.02 -19.47
C ASN A 65 -13.96 -3.24 -18.46
N ILE A 66 -14.91 -3.90 -17.78
CA ILE A 66 -15.70 -3.27 -16.70
C ILE A 66 -14.78 -2.81 -15.58
N THR A 67 -13.84 -3.66 -15.15
CA THR A 67 -12.90 -3.35 -14.09
C THR A 67 -12.01 -2.16 -14.46
N ILE A 68 -11.48 -2.11 -15.69
CA ILE A 68 -10.70 -0.99 -16.21
C ILE A 68 -11.53 0.30 -16.22
N ASN A 69 -12.78 0.24 -16.69
CA ASN A 69 -13.65 1.40 -16.77
C ASN A 69 -14.02 1.94 -15.36
N LEU A 70 -14.25 1.07 -14.39
CA LEU A 70 -14.48 1.47 -13.00
C LEU A 70 -13.25 2.11 -12.38
N ALA A 71 -12.05 1.56 -12.62
CA ALA A 71 -10.81 2.19 -12.18
C ALA A 71 -10.63 3.60 -12.73
N LYS A 72 -10.93 3.81 -14.03
CA LYS A 72 -10.90 5.14 -14.68
C LYS A 72 -11.94 6.11 -14.12
N LYS A 73 -13.09 5.63 -13.63
CA LYS A 73 -14.09 6.49 -12.98
C LYS A 73 -13.63 6.97 -11.61
N ILE A 74 -12.92 6.13 -10.86
CA ILE A 74 -12.39 6.48 -9.54
C ILE A 74 -11.19 7.43 -9.68
N PHE A 75 -10.26 7.09 -10.56
CA PHE A 75 -9.06 7.85 -10.84
C PHE A 75 -9.20 8.53 -12.20
N PHE A 76 -10.01 9.59 -12.23
CA PHE A 76 -10.18 10.39 -13.43
C PHE A 76 -8.85 11.06 -13.83
N ASN A 77 -8.70 11.53 -15.06
CA ASN A 77 -7.45 11.98 -15.68
C ASN A 77 -6.47 10.82 -15.94
N CYS A 78 -6.99 9.64 -16.29
CA CYS A 78 -6.18 8.48 -16.62
C CYS A 78 -6.54 7.92 -18.00
N GLU A 79 -5.61 7.95 -18.94
CA GLU A 79 -5.82 7.42 -20.29
C GLU A 79 -5.73 5.90 -20.33
N TYR A 80 -4.82 5.31 -19.52
CA TYR A 80 -4.57 3.88 -19.55
C TYR A 80 -4.53 3.29 -18.13
N VAL A 81 -5.13 2.10 -18.00
CA VAL A 81 -5.14 1.30 -16.77
C VAL A 81 -4.82 -0.15 -17.12
N ASN A 82 -3.90 -0.77 -16.37
CA ASN A 82 -3.70 -2.21 -16.39
C ASN A 82 -4.05 -2.79 -15.02
N VAL A 83 -4.99 -3.75 -15.02
CA VAL A 83 -5.52 -4.40 -13.82
C VAL A 83 -4.98 -5.81 -13.59
N GLN A 84 -4.08 -6.29 -14.48
CA GLN A 84 -3.57 -7.65 -14.46
C GLN A 84 -2.42 -7.92 -13.46
N PRO A 85 -1.61 -6.96 -12.97
CA PRO A 85 -0.55 -7.30 -12.03
C PRO A 85 -1.09 -8.06 -10.80
N HIS A 86 -0.42 -9.18 -10.46
CA HIS A 86 -0.83 -10.04 -9.34
C HIS A 86 -0.59 -9.39 -7.98
N SER A 87 0.37 -8.45 -7.90
CA SER A 87 0.72 -7.71 -6.68
C SER A 87 1.27 -6.32 -7.01
N GLY A 88 1.39 -5.44 -6.00
CA GLY A 88 2.07 -4.15 -6.16
C GLY A 88 3.53 -4.29 -6.58
N THR A 89 4.25 -5.27 -6.02
CA THR A 89 5.64 -5.56 -6.42
C THR A 89 5.75 -5.92 -7.90
N GLN A 90 4.81 -6.72 -8.42
CA GLN A 90 4.78 -7.04 -9.85
C GLN A 90 4.33 -5.86 -10.72
N ALA A 91 3.46 -4.98 -10.22
CA ALA A 91 3.15 -3.72 -10.90
C ALA A 91 4.40 -2.85 -11.05
N ASN A 92 5.17 -2.66 -9.97
CA ASN A 92 6.44 -1.94 -10.00
C ASN A 92 7.46 -2.62 -10.92
N MET A 93 7.57 -3.95 -10.84
CA MET A 93 8.44 -4.73 -11.71
C MET A 93 8.09 -4.57 -13.20
N ALA A 94 6.80 -4.58 -13.55
CA ALA A 94 6.36 -4.39 -14.92
C ALA A 94 6.72 -3.00 -15.44
N VAL A 95 6.59 -1.96 -14.61
CA VAL A 95 6.99 -0.58 -14.95
C VAL A 95 8.50 -0.53 -15.20
N TYR A 96 9.32 -1.01 -14.27
CA TYR A 96 10.78 -0.99 -14.46
C TYR A 96 11.20 -1.81 -15.66
N PHE A 97 10.61 -3.00 -15.84
CA PHE A 97 10.91 -3.87 -16.96
C PHE A 97 10.50 -3.26 -18.32
N SER A 98 9.50 -2.37 -18.31
CA SER A 98 9.09 -1.64 -19.52
C SER A 98 10.02 -0.47 -19.87
N LEU A 99 10.65 0.15 -18.88
CA LEU A 99 11.33 1.44 -19.00
C LEU A 99 12.85 1.35 -18.91
N LEU A 100 13.38 0.39 -18.15
CA LEU A 100 14.77 0.31 -17.77
C LEU A 100 15.48 -0.90 -18.36
N ASN A 101 16.77 -0.74 -18.60
CA ASN A 101 17.70 -1.82 -18.83
C ASN A 101 18.41 -2.20 -17.52
N PRO A 102 18.94 -3.42 -17.39
CA PRO A 102 19.78 -3.77 -16.27
C PRO A 102 20.93 -2.78 -16.09
N GLY A 103 21.07 -2.24 -14.88
CA GLY A 103 22.10 -1.24 -14.55
C GLY A 103 21.64 0.22 -14.63
N ASP A 104 20.46 0.51 -15.18
CA ASP A 104 19.85 1.84 -15.11
C ASP A 104 19.55 2.23 -13.65
N LYS A 105 19.37 3.55 -13.40
CA LYS A 105 19.28 4.08 -12.04
C LYS A 105 17.86 4.38 -11.59
N ILE A 106 17.56 3.99 -10.35
CA ILE A 106 16.33 4.31 -9.63
C ILE A 106 16.67 5.19 -8.42
N LEU A 107 15.97 6.30 -8.25
CA LEU A 107 15.99 7.13 -7.05
C LEU A 107 14.68 6.99 -6.29
N SER A 108 14.73 6.65 -5.00
CA SER A 108 13.56 6.43 -4.15
C SER A 108 13.81 6.82 -2.70
N LEU A 109 12.76 6.85 -1.88
CA LEU A 109 12.90 7.00 -0.43
C LEU A 109 13.63 5.78 0.15
N GLY A 110 14.63 6.04 1.00
CA GLY A 110 15.38 4.98 1.68
C GLY A 110 14.48 4.09 2.54
N LEU A 111 14.81 2.80 2.61
CA LEU A 111 14.04 1.83 3.40
C LEU A 111 14.06 2.20 4.90
N ASP A 112 15.20 2.73 5.38
CA ASP A 112 15.40 3.27 6.73
C ASP A 112 14.53 4.51 7.04
N CYS A 113 13.93 5.10 6.02
CA CYS A 113 13.04 6.25 6.10
C CYS A 113 11.59 5.91 5.72
N GLY A 114 11.23 4.64 5.66
CA GLY A 114 9.88 4.18 5.34
C GLY A 114 9.63 3.82 3.88
N GLY A 115 10.66 3.71 3.04
CA GLY A 115 10.56 3.22 1.66
C GLY A 115 10.02 1.79 1.55
N HIS A 116 9.79 1.33 0.32
CA HIS A 116 9.30 -0.03 0.06
C HIS A 116 10.39 -0.94 -0.51
N LEU A 117 10.33 -2.25 -0.20
CA LEU A 117 11.32 -3.23 -0.69
C LEU A 117 11.49 -3.23 -2.22
N SER A 118 10.41 -3.05 -2.98
CA SER A 118 10.46 -3.00 -4.45
C SER A 118 10.96 -1.68 -5.03
N HIS A 119 11.38 -0.74 -4.18
CA HIS A 119 11.96 0.55 -4.58
C HIS A 119 13.49 0.57 -4.50
N GLY A 120 14.16 -0.57 -4.67
CA GLY A 120 15.61 -0.65 -4.74
C GLY A 120 16.29 -1.38 -3.59
N PHE A 121 15.55 -2.07 -2.70
CA PHE A 121 16.17 -2.85 -1.65
C PHE A 121 17.07 -3.94 -2.24
N ILE A 122 18.31 -4.03 -1.75
CA ILE A 122 19.39 -4.85 -2.34
C ILE A 122 19.03 -6.33 -2.56
N ARG A 123 18.16 -6.89 -1.72
CA ARG A 123 17.70 -8.29 -1.84
C ARG A 123 16.42 -8.46 -2.64
N SER A 124 15.86 -7.36 -3.16
CA SER A 124 14.69 -7.42 -4.05
C SER A 124 15.14 -7.48 -5.51
N PHE A 125 14.20 -7.79 -6.43
CA PHE A 125 14.49 -7.73 -7.86
C PHE A 125 15.02 -6.36 -8.29
N SER A 126 14.48 -5.28 -7.72
CA SER A 126 14.88 -3.92 -8.04
C SER A 126 16.33 -3.61 -7.60
N GLY A 127 16.76 -4.17 -6.48
CA GLY A 127 18.14 -4.07 -6.01
C GLY A 127 19.12 -4.94 -6.80
N THR A 128 18.61 -6.04 -7.38
CA THR A 128 19.42 -6.98 -8.16
C THR A 128 19.69 -6.47 -9.57
N PHE A 129 18.68 -5.91 -10.23
CA PHE A 129 18.79 -5.54 -11.66
C PHE A 129 19.19 -4.09 -11.90
N TYR A 130 18.94 -3.17 -10.96
CA TYR A 130 19.13 -1.73 -11.17
C TYR A 130 20.10 -1.13 -10.15
N LYS A 131 20.70 -0.02 -10.50
CA LYS A 131 21.47 0.81 -9.56
C LYS A 131 20.49 1.67 -8.76
N ASN A 132 20.63 1.67 -7.43
CA ASN A 132 19.70 2.34 -6.56
C ASN A 132 20.36 3.47 -5.78
N CYS A 133 19.76 4.65 -5.86
CA CYS A 133 20.08 5.83 -5.07
C CYS A 133 18.90 6.10 -4.12
N PHE A 134 19.18 6.65 -2.96
CA PHE A 134 18.14 6.90 -1.98
C PHE A 134 18.18 8.34 -1.50
N TYR A 135 17.03 9.02 -1.54
CA TYR A 135 16.86 10.24 -0.78
C TYR A 135 16.34 9.88 0.62
N LYS A 136 16.56 10.79 1.55
CA LYS A 136 16.15 10.64 2.94
C LYS A 136 15.18 11.76 3.33
N LEU A 137 14.60 11.62 4.50
CA LEU A 137 13.81 12.68 5.12
C LEU A 137 14.74 13.80 5.63
N ASN A 138 14.19 14.96 5.91
CA ASN A 138 14.89 16.02 6.64
C ASN A 138 15.05 15.61 8.11
N LYS A 139 16.22 15.77 8.68
CA LYS A 139 16.52 15.32 10.05
C LYS A 139 15.69 16.03 11.13
N ASN A 140 15.27 17.26 10.88
CA ASN A 140 14.56 18.06 11.88
C ASN A 140 13.05 17.88 11.81
N THR A 141 12.52 17.77 10.58
CA THR A 141 11.08 17.67 10.33
C THR A 141 10.58 16.26 10.11
N GLU A 142 11.50 15.35 9.79
CA GLU A 142 11.22 13.97 9.36
C GLU A 142 10.22 13.91 8.19
N CYS A 143 10.21 14.95 7.37
CA CYS A 143 9.47 15.02 6.12
C CYS A 143 10.42 14.91 4.93
N VAL A 144 9.88 14.62 3.75
CA VAL A 144 10.66 14.57 2.50
C VAL A 144 11.27 15.95 2.25
N ASP A 145 12.59 15.96 2.04
CA ASP A 145 13.36 17.18 1.71
C ASP A 145 13.57 17.26 0.20
N LEU A 146 12.80 18.12 -0.45
CA LEU A 146 12.84 18.26 -1.91
C LEU A 146 14.15 18.87 -2.42
N ASN A 147 14.83 19.68 -1.60
CA ASN A 147 16.15 20.19 -1.97
C ASN A 147 17.16 19.03 -2.02
N LEU A 148 17.11 18.13 -1.04
CA LEU A 148 17.95 16.94 -1.03
C LEU A 148 17.61 15.99 -2.19
N VAL A 149 16.32 15.85 -2.53
CA VAL A 149 15.89 15.08 -3.71
C VAL A 149 16.50 15.68 -4.98
N GLU A 150 16.46 17.00 -5.13
CA GLU A 150 17.03 17.67 -6.30
C GLU A 150 18.57 17.54 -6.37
N GLU A 151 19.25 17.73 -5.26
CA GLU A 151 20.72 17.56 -5.18
C GLU A 151 21.15 16.15 -5.60
N ILE A 152 20.50 15.12 -5.07
CA ILE A 152 20.79 13.73 -5.42
C ILE A 152 20.44 13.47 -6.89
N THR A 153 19.31 13.98 -7.38
CA THR A 153 18.91 13.82 -8.78
C THR A 153 19.93 14.47 -9.73
N LYS A 154 20.44 15.65 -9.37
CA LYS A 154 21.48 16.34 -10.14
C LYS A 154 22.77 15.54 -10.20
N LEU A 155 23.18 14.94 -9.09
CA LEU A 155 24.43 14.16 -8.98
C LEU A 155 24.30 12.80 -9.70
N GLU A 156 23.23 12.07 -9.39
CA GLU A 156 23.09 10.67 -9.78
C GLU A 156 22.44 10.48 -11.15
N ARG A 157 21.66 11.46 -11.63
CA ARG A 157 20.96 11.39 -12.92
C ARG A 157 20.13 10.11 -13.05
N PRO A 158 19.17 9.85 -12.16
CA PRO A 158 18.38 8.65 -12.23
C PRO A 158 17.46 8.62 -13.43
N ASP A 159 17.18 7.43 -13.96
CA ASP A 159 16.23 7.24 -15.05
C ASP A 159 14.79 7.33 -14.54
N ILE A 160 14.54 6.85 -13.31
CA ILE A 160 13.25 6.95 -12.63
C ILE A 160 13.44 7.56 -11.23
N ILE A 161 12.56 8.49 -10.88
CA ILE A 161 12.36 8.98 -9.50
C ILE A 161 11.04 8.42 -9.00
N ILE A 162 11.04 7.84 -7.78
CA ILE A 162 9.86 7.24 -7.17
C ILE A 162 9.45 8.07 -5.96
N CYS A 163 8.20 8.55 -5.96
CA CYS A 163 7.51 9.05 -4.79
C CYS A 163 6.47 8.03 -4.32
N GLY A 164 6.54 7.66 -3.05
CA GLY A 164 5.71 6.62 -2.44
C GLY A 164 6.48 5.87 -1.36
N ALA A 165 5.78 5.43 -0.34
CA ALA A 165 6.37 4.82 0.83
C ALA A 165 5.44 3.83 1.51
N SER A 166 6.02 2.97 2.36
CA SER A 166 5.29 2.04 3.23
C SER A 166 4.90 2.66 4.57
N SER A 167 5.71 3.59 5.09
CA SER A 167 5.58 4.13 6.46
C SER A 167 5.71 5.65 6.52
N TYR A 168 5.37 6.38 5.49
CA TYR A 168 5.41 7.83 5.49
C TYR A 168 4.03 8.39 5.88
N SER A 169 3.97 9.15 6.97
CA SER A 169 2.72 9.65 7.56
C SER A 169 2.25 10.99 6.99
N GLN A 170 3.05 11.64 6.14
CA GLN A 170 2.74 12.93 5.53
C GLN A 170 2.31 12.79 4.07
N ASP A 171 1.94 13.90 3.42
CA ASP A 171 1.56 13.93 2.02
C ASP A 171 2.77 14.22 1.10
N TRP A 172 2.61 14.02 -0.18
CA TRP A 172 3.65 14.16 -1.20
C TRP A 172 3.42 15.42 -2.05
N ASP A 173 4.45 16.22 -2.26
CA ASP A 173 4.41 17.32 -3.22
C ASP A 173 4.79 16.79 -4.63
N TYR A 174 3.83 16.14 -5.28
CA TYR A 174 4.04 15.59 -6.63
C TYR A 174 4.43 16.66 -7.66
N LYS A 175 4.00 17.92 -7.47
CA LYS A 175 4.32 19.01 -8.37
C LYS A 175 5.83 19.31 -8.36
N CYS A 176 6.39 19.50 -7.18
CA CYS A 176 7.83 19.74 -7.04
C CYS A 176 8.66 18.53 -7.49
N PHE A 177 8.22 17.30 -7.19
CA PHE A 177 8.85 16.09 -7.73
C PHE A 177 8.84 16.08 -9.27
N ARG A 178 7.73 16.53 -9.90
CA ARG A 178 7.64 16.61 -11.37
C ARG A 178 8.58 17.65 -11.94
N GLU A 179 8.69 18.83 -11.34
CA GLU A 179 9.61 19.88 -11.75
C GLU A 179 11.08 19.39 -11.70
N ILE A 180 11.46 18.67 -10.65
CA ILE A 180 12.78 18.04 -10.54
C ILE A 180 12.96 16.97 -11.63
N ALA A 181 11.99 16.08 -11.83
CA ALA A 181 12.08 15.03 -12.83
C ALA A 181 12.26 15.59 -14.26
N ASP A 182 11.48 16.60 -14.63
CA ASP A 182 11.56 17.25 -15.94
C ASP A 182 12.91 17.96 -16.12
N LYS A 183 13.39 18.69 -15.11
CA LYS A 183 14.67 19.40 -15.14
C LYS A 183 15.86 18.47 -15.41
N TYR A 184 15.81 17.25 -14.91
CA TYR A 184 16.90 16.28 -15.03
C TYR A 184 16.58 15.13 -15.99
N ASN A 185 15.46 15.22 -16.71
CA ASN A 185 15.01 14.26 -17.71
C ASN A 185 14.84 12.83 -17.14
N SER A 186 14.27 12.75 -15.96
CA SER A 186 13.88 11.49 -15.29
C SER A 186 12.39 11.23 -15.48
N ILE A 187 11.98 9.96 -15.40
CA ILE A 187 10.57 9.61 -15.33
C ILE A 187 10.11 9.68 -13.87
N LEU A 188 9.01 10.38 -13.60
CA LEU A 188 8.40 10.40 -12.26
C LEU A 188 7.38 9.28 -12.15
N MET A 189 7.58 8.39 -11.21
CA MET A 189 6.66 7.30 -10.84
C MET A 189 6.13 7.52 -9.43
N CYS A 190 4.82 7.36 -9.24
CA CYS A 190 4.20 7.30 -7.92
C CYS A 190 3.78 5.88 -7.59
N ASP A 191 4.21 5.34 -6.44
CA ASP A 191 3.59 4.17 -5.83
C ASP A 191 2.64 4.63 -4.72
N MET A 192 1.35 4.75 -5.05
CA MET A 192 0.31 5.22 -4.12
C MET A 192 -0.33 4.08 -3.32
N ALA A 193 0.26 2.90 -3.28
CA ALA A 193 -0.36 1.70 -2.72
C ALA A 193 -0.94 1.89 -1.32
N HIS A 194 -0.25 2.62 -0.43
CA HIS A 194 -0.74 2.87 0.91
C HIS A 194 -1.89 3.89 0.97
N THR A 195 -1.83 4.91 0.15
CA THR A 195 -2.74 6.07 0.22
C THR A 195 -3.83 6.07 -0.86
N ALA A 196 -3.89 5.05 -1.72
CA ALA A 196 -4.76 5.01 -2.89
C ALA A 196 -6.25 5.26 -2.58
N GLY A 197 -6.77 4.73 -1.46
CA GLY A 197 -8.16 4.98 -1.05
C GLY A 197 -8.41 6.42 -0.63
N ILE A 198 -7.42 7.06 -0.01
CA ILE A 198 -7.49 8.45 0.45
C ILE A 198 -7.41 9.40 -0.76
N ILE A 199 -6.52 9.09 -1.71
CA ILE A 199 -6.38 9.82 -3.00
C ILE A 199 -7.66 9.69 -3.83
N ALA A 200 -8.26 8.49 -3.89
CA ALA A 200 -9.53 8.24 -4.59
C ALA A 200 -10.68 9.14 -4.09
N MET A 201 -10.63 9.55 -2.83
CA MET A 201 -11.62 10.47 -2.21
C MET A 201 -11.16 11.93 -2.18
N ASN A 202 -10.09 12.28 -2.90
CA ASN A 202 -9.53 13.64 -2.97
C ASN A 202 -9.18 14.24 -1.59
N LYS A 203 -8.64 13.41 -0.68
CA LYS A 203 -8.24 13.84 0.68
C LYS A 203 -6.73 14.00 0.85
N LEU A 204 -5.94 13.67 -0.18
CA LEU A 204 -4.51 13.92 -0.32
C LEU A 204 -4.23 14.45 -1.72
N ASN A 205 -3.02 14.97 -1.93
CA ASN A 205 -2.57 15.44 -3.23
C ASN A 205 -2.72 14.35 -4.30
N ASN A 206 -3.11 14.78 -5.50
CA ASN A 206 -3.41 13.87 -6.60
C ASN A 206 -2.17 13.62 -7.48
N PRO A 207 -1.62 12.40 -7.53
CA PRO A 207 -0.47 12.10 -8.39
C PRO A 207 -0.82 12.10 -9.90
N PHE A 208 -2.09 11.96 -10.26
CA PHE A 208 -2.53 11.89 -11.67
C PHE A 208 -2.33 13.19 -12.43
N ASP A 209 -2.17 14.31 -11.74
CA ASP A 209 -1.92 15.61 -12.36
C ASP A 209 -0.44 15.82 -12.70
N TYR A 210 0.47 15.07 -12.08
CA TYR A 210 1.91 15.34 -12.16
C TYR A 210 2.76 14.12 -12.53
N CYS A 211 2.41 12.92 -12.11
CA CYS A 211 3.25 11.76 -12.32
C CYS A 211 3.10 11.19 -13.74
N HIS A 212 4.19 10.66 -14.29
CA HIS A 212 4.15 9.99 -15.60
C HIS A 212 3.47 8.61 -15.49
N ILE A 213 3.77 7.89 -14.41
CA ILE A 213 3.28 6.53 -14.15
C ILE A 213 2.89 6.42 -12.68
N ILE A 214 1.80 5.72 -12.44
CA ILE A 214 1.30 5.47 -11.09
C ILE A 214 1.07 3.98 -10.92
N THR A 215 1.55 3.43 -9.81
CA THR A 215 1.25 2.06 -9.40
C THR A 215 0.49 2.05 -8.09
N SER A 216 -0.22 0.96 -7.84
CA SER A 216 -0.96 0.77 -6.60
C SER A 216 -1.18 -0.71 -6.29
N THR A 217 -1.65 -0.95 -5.08
CA THR A 217 -2.31 -2.19 -4.66
C THR A 217 -3.78 -1.94 -4.40
N THR A 218 -4.58 -3.01 -4.35
CA THR A 218 -6.01 -2.91 -4.07
C THR A 218 -6.42 -3.26 -2.64
N GLN A 219 -5.56 -3.97 -1.87
CA GLN A 219 -5.94 -4.56 -0.58
C GLN A 219 -5.76 -3.66 0.65
N LYS A 220 -5.16 -2.46 0.51
CA LYS A 220 -4.87 -1.58 1.66
C LYS A 220 -6.04 -0.62 1.91
N THR A 221 -5.84 0.68 1.75
CA THR A 221 -6.90 1.68 1.95
C THR A 221 -8.05 1.58 0.93
N LEU A 222 -7.82 0.98 -0.25
CA LEU A 222 -8.91 0.68 -1.21
C LEU A 222 -9.85 -0.45 -0.76
N ARG A 223 -9.48 -1.23 0.27
CA ARG A 223 -10.30 -2.30 0.85
C ARG A 223 -10.73 -3.39 -0.15
N GLY A 224 -9.88 -3.68 -1.12
CA GLY A 224 -10.12 -4.68 -2.17
C GLY A 224 -9.32 -5.98 -2.01
N PRO A 225 -9.36 -6.85 -3.02
CA PRO A 225 -8.55 -8.07 -3.03
C PRO A 225 -7.06 -7.75 -3.15
N ARG A 226 -6.19 -8.70 -2.79
CA ARG A 226 -4.75 -8.55 -3.04
C ARG A 226 -4.49 -8.54 -4.55
N GLY A 227 -3.83 -7.48 -5.02
CA GLY A 227 -3.51 -7.30 -6.43
C GLY A 227 -2.81 -5.97 -6.70
N GLY A 228 -2.26 -5.82 -7.89
CA GLY A 228 -1.59 -4.60 -8.35
C GLY A 228 -2.38 -3.86 -9.45
N LEU A 229 -2.04 -2.61 -9.64
CA LEU A 229 -2.60 -1.71 -10.66
C LEU A 229 -1.47 -0.87 -11.25
N ILE A 230 -1.58 -0.55 -12.54
CA ILE A 230 -0.72 0.42 -13.21
C ILE A 230 -1.61 1.41 -13.96
N PHE A 231 -1.30 2.69 -13.81
CA PHE A 231 -2.02 3.78 -14.45
C PHE A 231 -1.04 4.66 -15.22
N LEU A 232 -1.48 5.15 -16.38
CA LEU A 232 -0.83 6.25 -17.09
C LEU A 232 -1.85 7.40 -17.19
N PRO A 233 -1.59 8.54 -16.54
CA PRO A 233 -2.40 9.76 -16.75
C PRO A 233 -2.44 10.14 -18.24
N LYS A 234 -1.30 10.11 -18.89
CA LYS A 234 -1.15 10.22 -20.35
C LYS A 234 -0.33 9.06 -20.88
N ASP A 235 -0.76 8.49 -21.99
CA ASP A 235 -0.01 7.44 -22.66
C ASP A 235 1.02 8.09 -23.61
N PHE A 236 2.25 8.20 -23.17
CA PHE A 236 3.32 8.92 -23.83
C PHE A 236 4.22 8.03 -24.71
N GLN A 237 4.91 8.64 -25.63
CA GLN A 237 5.97 8.04 -26.42
C GLN A 237 7.33 8.35 -25.77
N SER A 238 8.28 7.45 -25.91
CA SER A 238 9.63 7.72 -25.42
C SER A 238 10.68 7.18 -26.37
N ASN A 239 11.36 8.07 -27.01
CA ASN A 239 12.51 7.75 -27.90
C ASN A 239 13.68 7.10 -27.15
N LYS A 240 13.70 7.19 -25.81
CA LYS A 240 14.73 6.63 -24.95
C LYS A 240 14.50 5.16 -24.61
N ILE A 241 13.31 4.65 -24.86
CA ILE A 241 12.88 3.33 -24.37
C ILE A 241 12.58 2.39 -25.54
N LYS A 242 13.43 2.35 -26.52
CA LYS A 242 13.42 1.26 -27.53
C LYS A 242 14.03 0.01 -26.92
N LYS A 243 13.19 -0.94 -26.52
CA LYS A 243 13.66 -2.26 -26.05
C LYS A 243 14.12 -3.14 -27.18
N TYR A 244 13.53 -3.00 -28.37
CA TYR A 244 13.83 -3.82 -29.53
C TYR A 244 14.14 -2.94 -30.74
N LYS A 245 15.13 -3.34 -31.54
CA LYS A 245 15.49 -2.63 -32.77
C LYS A 245 14.34 -2.53 -33.78
N SER A 246 13.39 -3.47 -33.72
CA SER A 246 12.20 -3.54 -34.57
C SER A 246 11.05 -2.65 -34.09
N ASP A 247 11.16 -2.02 -32.93
CA ASP A 247 10.07 -1.21 -32.40
C ASP A 247 9.89 0.06 -33.21
N PRO A 248 8.64 0.45 -33.53
CA PRO A 248 8.36 1.73 -34.18
C PRO A 248 8.79 2.92 -33.32
N ASP A 249 9.12 4.04 -33.95
CA ASP A 249 9.53 5.26 -33.23
C ASP A 249 8.38 5.89 -32.42
N ASP A 250 7.13 5.59 -32.80
CA ASP A 250 5.91 6.11 -32.21
C ASP A 250 5.24 5.18 -31.19
N ILE A 251 5.97 4.14 -30.73
CA ILE A 251 5.41 3.17 -29.78
C ILE A 251 5.11 3.81 -28.42
N LYS A 252 3.89 3.59 -27.95
CA LYS A 252 3.42 4.11 -26.67
C LYS A 252 3.84 3.23 -25.50
N ILE A 253 4.04 3.85 -24.32
CA ILE A 253 4.45 3.18 -23.08
C ILE A 253 3.47 2.08 -22.64
N SER A 254 2.18 2.27 -22.85
CA SER A 254 1.16 1.26 -22.54
C SER A 254 1.44 -0.09 -23.23
N LYS A 255 1.98 -0.07 -24.44
CA LYS A 255 2.31 -1.29 -25.18
C LYS A 255 3.50 -2.03 -24.53
N TYR A 256 4.51 -1.29 -24.07
CA TYR A 256 5.63 -1.89 -23.32
C TYR A 256 5.19 -2.43 -21.97
N ILE A 257 4.34 -1.71 -21.22
CA ILE A 257 3.77 -2.18 -19.96
C ILE A 257 2.99 -3.49 -20.19
N ASN A 258 2.13 -3.53 -21.22
CA ASN A 258 1.39 -4.73 -21.57
C ASN A 258 2.31 -5.91 -21.87
N SER A 259 3.34 -5.72 -22.69
CA SER A 259 4.29 -6.79 -23.03
C SER A 259 5.20 -7.17 -21.85
N SER A 260 5.49 -6.23 -20.95
CA SER A 260 6.26 -6.51 -19.74
C SER A 260 5.48 -7.36 -18.75
N ILE A 261 4.14 -7.23 -18.71
CA ILE A 261 3.28 -8.12 -17.93
C ILE A 261 3.15 -9.46 -18.66
N ILE A 262 2.64 -9.48 -19.87
CA ILE A 262 2.45 -10.68 -20.68
C ILE A 262 3.12 -10.50 -22.05
N PRO A 263 4.12 -11.31 -22.39
CA PRO A 263 4.65 -12.47 -21.69
C PRO A 263 5.84 -12.21 -20.73
N GLY A 264 6.11 -10.93 -20.39
CA GLY A 264 7.37 -10.54 -19.75
C GLY A 264 7.60 -11.16 -18.35
N ILE A 265 6.66 -10.96 -17.42
CA ILE A 265 6.81 -11.38 -16.02
C ILE A 265 5.65 -12.22 -15.48
N GLN A 266 4.54 -12.31 -16.21
CA GLN A 266 3.36 -13.09 -15.86
C GLN A 266 2.92 -13.97 -17.03
N GLY A 267 2.17 -15.05 -16.71
CA GLY A 267 1.39 -15.85 -17.63
C GLY A 267 -0.09 -15.51 -17.53
N GLY A 268 -0.94 -16.51 -17.27
CA GLY A 268 -2.39 -16.32 -17.15
C GLY A 268 -2.77 -15.33 -16.06
N PRO A 269 -3.56 -14.31 -16.34
CA PRO A 269 -4.08 -13.39 -15.33
C PRO A 269 -5.05 -14.11 -14.40
N HIS A 270 -5.08 -13.69 -13.13
CA HIS A 270 -6.03 -14.20 -12.15
C HIS A 270 -7.39 -13.51 -12.35
N MET A 271 -8.25 -14.08 -13.20
CA MET A 271 -9.52 -13.45 -13.59
C MET A 271 -10.51 -13.33 -12.44
N ASN A 272 -10.48 -14.25 -11.48
CA ASN A 272 -11.22 -14.13 -10.22
C ASN A 272 -10.79 -12.89 -9.41
N THR A 273 -9.49 -12.60 -9.35
CA THR A 273 -8.95 -11.41 -8.70
C THR A 273 -9.32 -10.14 -9.48
N ILE A 274 -9.30 -10.17 -10.82
CA ILE A 274 -9.72 -9.01 -11.64
C ILE A 274 -11.21 -8.71 -11.44
N ALA A 275 -12.06 -9.74 -11.38
CA ALA A 275 -13.48 -9.58 -11.05
C ALA A 275 -13.66 -8.98 -9.64
N ALA A 276 -12.92 -9.49 -8.67
CA ALA A 276 -12.93 -8.97 -7.30
C ALA A 276 -12.46 -7.51 -7.21
N LYS A 277 -11.46 -7.09 -8.02
CA LYS A 277 -11.08 -5.67 -8.19
C LYS A 277 -12.24 -4.85 -8.74
N GLY A 278 -12.97 -5.36 -9.74
CA GLY A 278 -14.14 -4.69 -10.31
C GLY A 278 -15.25 -4.45 -9.28
N ILE A 279 -15.54 -5.45 -8.43
CA ILE A 279 -16.48 -5.31 -7.32
C ILE A 279 -16.00 -4.26 -6.32
N CYS A 280 -14.74 -4.33 -5.90
CA CYS A 280 -14.12 -3.32 -5.04
C CYS A 280 -14.26 -1.90 -5.61
N PHE A 281 -13.98 -1.72 -6.89
CA PHE A 281 -14.09 -0.40 -7.53
C PHE A 281 -15.54 0.11 -7.58
N ASN A 282 -16.51 -0.78 -7.76
CA ASN A 282 -17.91 -0.39 -7.64
C ASN A 282 -18.29 0.04 -6.21
N GLU A 283 -17.78 -0.65 -5.20
CA GLU A 283 -17.98 -0.28 -3.78
C GLU A 283 -17.34 1.08 -3.45
N ILE A 284 -16.17 1.39 -4.02
CA ILE A 284 -15.46 2.68 -3.84
C ILE A 284 -16.29 3.87 -4.37
N LEU A 285 -17.12 3.67 -5.39
CA LEU A 285 -17.98 4.71 -5.93
C LEU A 285 -19.21 5.03 -5.06
N SER A 286 -19.41 4.32 -3.95
CA SER A 286 -20.52 4.55 -3.02
C SER A 286 -20.20 5.62 -1.96
N ASP A 287 -21.23 6.26 -1.43
CA ASP A 287 -21.10 7.19 -0.31
C ASP A 287 -20.51 6.51 0.95
N ASN A 288 -20.78 5.23 1.16
CA ASN A 288 -20.25 4.46 2.28
C ASN A 288 -18.71 4.42 2.28
N PHE A 289 -18.10 4.35 1.10
CA PHE A 289 -16.64 4.36 1.02
C PHE A 289 -16.05 5.72 1.39
N LYS A 290 -16.71 6.82 1.03
CA LYS A 290 -16.32 8.17 1.44
C LYS A 290 -16.39 8.32 2.96
N ILE A 291 -17.47 7.84 3.59
CA ILE A 291 -17.64 7.83 5.05
C ILE A 291 -16.52 7.00 5.70
N TYR A 292 -16.21 5.84 5.13
CA TYR A 292 -15.12 4.99 5.61
C TYR A 292 -13.76 5.74 5.58
N ILE A 293 -13.40 6.39 4.50
CA ILE A 293 -12.14 7.15 4.39
C ILE A 293 -12.11 8.33 5.35
N ASP A 294 -13.21 9.07 5.51
CA ASP A 294 -13.30 10.17 6.47
C ASP A 294 -13.08 9.65 7.91
N ASN A 295 -13.63 8.51 8.25
CA ASN A 295 -13.42 7.86 9.55
C ASN A 295 -11.98 7.33 9.72
N VAL A 296 -11.37 6.78 8.66
CA VAL A 296 -9.94 6.38 8.69
C VAL A 296 -9.05 7.57 9.07
N LEU A 297 -9.26 8.71 8.45
CA LEU A 297 -8.47 9.91 8.72
C LEU A 297 -8.71 10.45 10.15
N LYS A 298 -9.95 10.48 10.62
CA LYS A 298 -10.29 10.89 11.99
C LYS A 298 -9.67 9.95 13.02
N ASN A 299 -9.86 8.65 12.85
CA ASN A 299 -9.31 7.64 13.74
C ASN A 299 -7.78 7.70 13.81
N SER A 300 -7.11 7.80 12.66
CA SER A 300 -5.66 7.91 12.60
C SER A 300 -5.15 9.15 13.32
N LYS A 301 -5.74 10.31 13.04
CA LYS A 301 -5.39 11.59 13.70
C LYS A 301 -5.62 11.55 15.21
N LYS A 302 -6.77 11.03 15.65
CA LYS A 302 -7.11 10.92 17.07
C LYS A 302 -6.13 10.02 17.80
N LEU A 303 -5.90 8.80 17.26
CA LEU A 303 -5.01 7.85 17.90
C LEU A 303 -3.56 8.38 17.95
N CYS A 304 -3.06 8.96 16.85
CA CYS A 304 -1.76 9.61 16.81
C CYS A 304 -1.63 10.72 17.87
N SER A 305 -2.64 11.59 18.01
CA SER A 305 -2.65 12.65 19.01
C SER A 305 -2.64 12.12 20.45
N LEU A 306 -3.30 10.98 20.71
CA LEU A 306 -3.26 10.33 22.03
C LEU A 306 -1.85 9.88 22.37
N PHE A 307 -1.10 9.30 21.44
CA PHE A 307 0.30 8.94 21.67
C PHE A 307 1.15 10.18 21.99
N ILE A 308 1.06 11.25 21.19
CA ILE A 308 1.82 12.48 21.39
C ILE A 308 1.50 13.10 22.76
N ASN A 309 0.21 13.25 23.10
CA ASN A 309 -0.25 13.88 24.35
C ASN A 309 0.14 13.09 25.60
N ASN A 310 0.44 11.79 25.45
CA ASN A 310 0.89 10.91 26.55
C ASN A 310 2.40 10.68 26.52
N GLY A 311 3.16 11.53 25.84
CA GLY A 311 4.62 11.55 25.89
C GLY A 311 5.32 10.46 25.07
N TYR A 312 4.67 9.97 24.02
CA TYR A 312 5.31 9.14 23.00
C TYR A 312 5.82 10.02 21.87
N ARG A 313 7.02 9.73 21.39
CA ARG A 313 7.53 10.34 20.17
C ARG A 313 6.88 9.68 18.96
N VAL A 314 6.35 10.50 18.04
CA VAL A 314 5.79 10.06 16.76
C VAL A 314 6.62 10.66 15.64
N VAL A 315 7.04 9.83 14.69
CA VAL A 315 7.81 10.26 13.50
C VAL A 315 7.00 11.32 12.74
N SER A 316 7.68 12.39 12.29
CA SER A 316 7.08 13.58 11.66
C SER A 316 6.07 14.34 12.54
N ASN A 317 6.06 14.07 13.83
CA ASN A 317 5.19 14.71 14.83
C ASN A 317 3.69 14.70 14.46
N GLY A 318 3.23 13.66 13.76
CA GLY A 318 1.83 13.55 13.39
C GLY A 318 1.55 12.71 12.14
N THR A 319 0.28 12.75 11.72
CA THR A 319 -0.15 12.07 10.49
C THR A 319 -1.24 12.86 9.78
N VAL A 320 -1.23 12.82 8.45
CA VAL A 320 -2.30 13.31 7.57
C VAL A 320 -2.98 12.18 6.80
N ASN A 321 -2.58 10.93 7.04
CA ASN A 321 -3.11 9.76 6.36
C ASN A 321 -3.56 8.66 7.34
N HIS A 322 -3.55 7.41 6.94
CA HIS A 322 -4.11 6.26 7.68
C HIS A 322 -3.15 5.60 8.66
N LEU A 323 -1.90 6.06 8.74
CA LEU A 323 -0.84 5.44 9.56
C LEU A 323 0.06 6.47 10.22
N PHE A 324 0.78 6.03 11.23
CA PHE A 324 1.90 6.74 11.85
C PHE A 324 2.88 5.75 12.48
N THR A 325 4.11 6.20 12.74
CA THR A 325 5.15 5.40 13.40
C THR A 325 5.46 6.00 14.76
N VAL A 326 5.37 5.18 15.80
CA VAL A 326 5.72 5.53 17.18
C VAL A 326 7.15 5.08 17.45
N ASP A 327 7.97 5.99 17.95
CA ASP A 327 9.33 5.72 18.40
C ASP A 327 9.33 5.38 19.90
N LEU A 328 9.83 4.21 20.22
CA LEU A 328 9.91 3.67 21.57
C LEU A 328 11.33 3.76 22.16
N THR A 329 12.25 4.49 21.52
CA THR A 329 13.64 4.66 21.96
C THR A 329 13.72 5.19 23.40
N ASP A 330 12.97 6.25 23.71
CA ASP A 330 12.95 6.86 25.06
C ASP A 330 12.31 5.94 26.12
N LYS A 331 11.57 4.94 25.70
CA LYS A 331 10.99 3.91 26.57
C LYS A 331 11.90 2.70 26.71
N ASN A 332 13.02 2.65 25.95
CA ASN A 332 13.94 1.53 25.88
C ASN A 332 13.24 0.18 25.54
N ILE A 333 12.24 0.23 24.62
CA ILE A 333 11.47 -0.93 24.18
C ILE A 333 11.81 -1.22 22.72
N LEU A 334 12.36 -2.39 22.44
CA LEU A 334 12.59 -2.82 21.07
C LEU A 334 11.27 -3.04 20.33
N GLY A 335 11.21 -2.65 19.07
CA GLY A 335 10.03 -2.86 18.24
C GLY A 335 9.56 -4.32 18.18
N ILE A 336 10.51 -5.27 18.18
CA ILE A 336 10.21 -6.70 18.22
C ILE A 336 9.53 -7.13 19.55
N ASP A 337 9.93 -6.53 20.67
CA ASP A 337 9.33 -6.85 21.97
C ASP A 337 7.94 -6.19 22.09
N ALA A 338 7.79 -4.96 21.60
CA ALA A 338 6.49 -4.31 21.50
C ALA A 338 5.53 -5.12 20.63
N GLU A 339 5.94 -5.53 19.43
CA GLU A 339 5.16 -6.36 18.50
C GLU A 339 4.70 -7.67 19.17
N LYS A 340 5.60 -8.43 19.81
CA LYS A 340 5.28 -9.69 20.47
C LYS A 340 4.34 -9.53 21.66
N ASN A 341 4.54 -8.51 22.51
CA ASN A 341 3.69 -8.29 23.66
C ASN A 341 2.28 -7.81 23.24
N LEU A 342 2.19 -6.95 22.24
CA LEU A 342 0.91 -6.54 21.66
C LEU A 342 0.18 -7.73 21.00
N GLU A 343 0.89 -8.58 20.26
CA GLU A 343 0.32 -9.81 19.69
C GLU A 343 -0.21 -10.75 20.79
N SER A 344 0.48 -10.86 21.92
CA SER A 344 0.02 -11.70 23.04
C SER A 344 -1.32 -11.27 23.63
N VAL A 345 -1.66 -9.98 23.50
CA VAL A 345 -2.95 -9.40 23.90
C VAL A 345 -3.89 -9.19 22.71
N VAL A 346 -3.65 -9.89 21.60
CA VAL A 346 -4.43 -9.88 20.34
C VAL A 346 -4.57 -8.50 19.70
N ILE A 347 -3.53 -7.67 19.81
CA ILE A 347 -3.38 -6.41 19.10
C ILE A 347 -2.22 -6.57 18.10
N TYR A 348 -2.47 -6.36 16.81
CA TYR A 348 -1.49 -6.59 15.76
C TYR A 348 -0.96 -5.28 15.20
N VAL A 349 0.35 -5.10 15.26
CA VAL A 349 1.11 -3.98 14.69
C VAL A 349 2.31 -4.51 13.92
N ASN A 350 3.03 -3.65 13.20
CA ASN A 350 4.35 -3.98 12.67
C ASN A 350 5.43 -3.22 13.43
N ARG A 351 6.55 -3.88 13.73
CA ARG A 351 7.79 -3.14 14.04
C ARG A 351 8.23 -2.35 12.82
N GLU A 352 8.91 -1.22 13.04
CA GLU A 352 9.33 -0.31 11.99
C GLU A 352 10.64 0.37 12.35
N THR A 353 11.48 0.66 11.34
CA THR A 353 12.69 1.45 11.53
C THR A 353 12.34 2.91 11.81
N ILE A 354 13.13 3.54 12.66
CA ILE A 354 13.02 4.99 12.91
C ILE A 354 14.00 5.71 11.98
N PRO A 355 13.58 6.77 11.29
CA PRO A 355 14.47 7.54 10.43
C PRO A 355 15.73 7.99 11.18
N PHE A 356 16.90 7.86 10.52
CA PHE A 356 18.21 8.23 11.06
C PHE A 356 18.71 7.38 12.22
N ASP A 357 17.98 6.36 12.67
CA ASP A 357 18.50 5.36 13.59
C ASP A 357 19.37 4.36 12.80
N ASN A 358 20.61 4.11 13.32
CA ASN A 358 21.53 3.13 12.72
C ASN A 358 21.15 1.68 13.07
N LYS A 359 19.91 1.44 13.50
CA LYS A 359 19.42 0.11 13.87
C LYS A 359 18.92 -0.65 12.65
N THR A 360 19.04 -1.97 12.72
CA THR A 360 18.44 -2.86 11.72
C THR A 360 16.95 -3.07 12.01
N PHE A 361 16.21 -3.60 11.06
CA PHE A 361 14.83 -4.01 11.27
C PHE A 361 14.63 -5.00 12.43
N GLN A 362 15.69 -5.74 12.82
CA GLN A 362 15.66 -6.66 13.95
C GLN A 362 15.85 -5.97 15.31
N THR A 363 16.50 -4.81 15.32
CA THR A 363 16.88 -4.08 16.54
C THR A 363 16.29 -2.68 16.62
N CYS A 364 15.34 -2.36 15.73
CA CYS A 364 14.65 -1.07 15.71
C CYS A 364 13.77 -0.87 16.94
N PHE A 365 13.48 0.40 17.24
CA PHE A 365 12.65 0.80 18.38
C PHE A 365 11.25 1.31 17.94
N GLY A 366 10.89 1.18 16.66
CA GLY A 366 9.62 1.68 16.15
C GLY A 366 8.54 0.62 16.05
N ILE A 367 7.30 1.08 16.18
CA ILE A 367 6.10 0.34 15.76
C ILE A 367 5.28 1.21 14.81
N ARG A 368 4.84 0.63 13.70
CA ARG A 368 3.92 1.28 12.76
C ARG A 368 2.50 0.88 13.09
N ILE A 369 1.63 1.89 13.23
CA ILE A 369 0.21 1.76 13.55
C ILE A 369 -0.62 2.30 12.38
N GLY A 370 -1.61 1.55 11.93
CA GLY A 370 -2.58 1.96 10.92
C GLY A 370 -3.99 1.54 11.31
N VAL A 371 -4.98 2.29 10.87
CA VAL A 371 -6.37 2.13 11.32
C VAL A 371 -7.37 1.64 10.26
N PRO A 372 -7.01 1.31 8.99
CA PRO A 372 -7.98 0.91 7.98
C PRO A 372 -8.82 -0.30 8.36
N ALA A 373 -8.19 -1.37 8.87
CA ALA A 373 -8.85 -2.62 9.20
C ALA A 373 -9.90 -2.45 10.33
N ILE A 374 -9.53 -1.77 11.41
CA ILE A 374 -10.47 -1.52 12.52
C ILE A 374 -11.59 -0.57 12.11
N THR A 375 -11.31 0.44 11.26
CA THR A 375 -12.34 1.34 10.75
C THR A 375 -13.36 0.58 9.88
N THR A 376 -12.92 -0.40 9.10
CA THR A 376 -13.82 -1.30 8.34
C THR A 376 -14.74 -2.10 9.27
N LEU A 377 -14.28 -2.45 10.49
CA LEU A 377 -15.10 -3.11 11.51
C LEU A 377 -16.00 -2.15 12.31
N GLY A 378 -16.06 -0.87 11.93
CA GLY A 378 -16.95 0.10 12.57
C GLY A 378 -16.37 0.85 13.76
N PHE A 379 -15.08 0.71 14.06
CA PHE A 379 -14.43 1.55 15.07
C PHE A 379 -14.47 3.03 14.64
N ASN A 380 -14.77 3.88 15.57
CA ASN A 380 -14.86 5.32 15.38
C ASN A 380 -13.87 6.07 16.28
N GLU A 381 -13.91 7.39 16.23
CA GLU A 381 -12.97 8.27 16.93
C GLU A 381 -12.97 8.09 18.46
N THR A 382 -14.14 7.76 19.07
CA THR A 382 -14.23 7.53 20.53
C THR A 382 -13.60 6.20 20.95
N ASP A 383 -13.58 5.21 20.07
CA ASP A 383 -12.94 3.92 20.34
C ASP A 383 -11.41 4.01 20.39
N MET A 384 -10.83 5.10 19.83
CA MET A 384 -9.38 5.27 19.82
C MET A 384 -8.80 5.48 21.23
N ASP A 385 -9.59 5.99 22.16
CA ASP A 385 -9.18 6.13 23.57
C ASP A 385 -8.95 4.74 24.21
N ASP A 386 -9.83 3.78 23.97
CA ASP A 386 -9.67 2.39 24.45
C ASP A 386 -8.48 1.70 23.78
N ILE A 387 -8.31 1.88 22.46
CA ILE A 387 -7.18 1.30 21.72
C ILE A 387 -5.86 1.85 22.26
N PHE A 388 -5.77 3.16 22.48
CA PHE A 388 -4.59 3.77 23.08
C PHE A 388 -4.32 3.19 24.48
N TYR A 389 -5.35 3.10 25.33
CA TYR A 389 -5.24 2.53 26.66
C TYR A 389 -4.68 1.10 26.64
N PHE A 390 -5.19 0.23 25.78
CA PHE A 390 -4.70 -1.14 25.67
C PHE A 390 -3.22 -1.20 25.25
N ILE A 391 -2.84 -0.38 24.27
CA ILE A 391 -1.46 -0.33 23.79
C ILE A 391 -0.54 0.22 24.87
N ASP A 392 -0.87 1.37 25.46
CA ASP A 392 -0.07 2.03 26.50
C ASP A 392 0.12 1.11 27.73
N LYS A 393 -0.96 0.48 28.20
CA LYS A 393 -0.93 -0.45 29.33
C LYS A 393 -0.09 -1.69 29.00
N THR A 394 -0.14 -2.20 27.77
CA THR A 394 0.71 -3.31 27.30
C THR A 394 2.18 -2.92 27.28
N LEU A 395 2.53 -1.77 26.68
CA LEU A 395 3.90 -1.29 26.59
C LEU A 395 4.52 -0.99 27.96
N LYS A 396 3.74 -0.50 28.91
CA LYS A 396 4.18 -0.27 30.31
C LYS A 396 4.36 -1.56 31.12
N ASN A 397 3.82 -2.69 30.67
CA ASN A 397 3.83 -3.95 31.40
C ASN A 397 4.41 -5.12 30.57
N ILE A 398 5.39 -4.82 29.74
CA ILE A 398 6.09 -5.82 28.92
C ILE A 398 6.60 -6.96 29.82
N ASN A 399 6.34 -8.20 29.42
CA ASN A 399 6.70 -9.44 30.12
C ASN A 399 5.97 -9.68 31.48
N ASN A 400 4.96 -8.87 31.82
CA ASN A 400 4.08 -9.16 32.97
C ASN A 400 2.87 -9.99 32.53
N SER A 401 3.04 -11.31 32.55
CA SER A 401 2.02 -12.25 32.02
C SER A 401 0.64 -12.09 32.65
N LYS A 402 0.56 -11.74 33.95
CA LYS A 402 -0.72 -11.53 34.62
C LYS A 402 -1.47 -10.33 34.04
N ILE A 403 -0.81 -9.17 33.97
CA ILE A 403 -1.41 -7.94 33.44
C ILE A 403 -1.73 -8.11 31.94
N LEU A 404 -0.85 -8.75 31.18
CA LEU A 404 -1.10 -9.01 29.77
C LEU A 404 -2.33 -9.90 29.55
N ASN A 405 -2.56 -10.91 30.38
CA ASN A 405 -3.78 -11.73 30.31
C ASN A 405 -5.04 -10.91 30.63
N ASP A 406 -4.99 -10.01 31.61
CA ASP A 406 -6.11 -9.12 31.93
C ASP A 406 -6.43 -8.20 30.72
N ILE A 407 -5.42 -7.58 30.11
CA ILE A 407 -5.58 -6.75 28.91
C ILE A 407 -6.18 -7.57 27.75
N LYS A 408 -5.67 -8.77 27.51
CA LYS A 408 -6.20 -9.66 26.47
C LYS A 408 -7.70 -9.90 26.64
N TYR A 409 -8.12 -10.11 27.86
CA TYR A 409 -9.55 -10.31 28.19
C TYR A 409 -10.36 -9.04 27.92
N GLU A 410 -9.86 -7.86 28.33
CA GLU A 410 -10.49 -6.56 28.06
C GLU A 410 -10.65 -6.32 26.55
N VAL A 411 -9.60 -6.62 25.74
CA VAL A 411 -9.63 -6.50 24.27
C VAL A 411 -10.71 -7.41 23.67
N ILE A 412 -10.76 -8.67 24.08
CA ILE A 412 -11.75 -9.63 23.57
C ILE A 412 -13.19 -9.19 23.91
N ILE A 413 -13.42 -8.64 25.11
CA ILE A 413 -14.73 -8.07 25.49
C ILE A 413 -15.09 -6.89 24.58
N LYS A 414 -14.16 -5.94 24.38
CA LYS A 414 -14.38 -4.78 23.50
C LYS A 414 -14.76 -5.24 22.09
N MET A 415 -14.03 -6.20 21.52
CA MET A 415 -14.31 -6.76 20.21
C MET A 415 -15.67 -7.47 20.14
N SER A 416 -16.04 -8.22 21.17
CA SER A 416 -17.33 -8.92 21.23
C SER A 416 -18.53 -7.96 21.29
N ASN A 417 -18.37 -6.82 21.98
CA ASN A 417 -19.43 -5.81 22.07
C ASN A 417 -19.61 -5.06 20.74
N LEU A 418 -18.53 -4.82 20.00
CA LEU A 418 -18.59 -4.21 18.66
C LEU A 418 -19.38 -5.09 17.68
N ASN A 419 -19.14 -6.41 17.70
CA ASN A 419 -19.78 -7.36 16.78
C ASN A 419 -21.31 -7.43 16.96
N LYS A 420 -21.83 -7.31 18.18
CA LYS A 420 -23.27 -7.25 18.42
C LYS A 420 -23.94 -6.06 17.73
N ASN A 421 -23.22 -4.98 17.51
CA ASN A 421 -23.72 -3.78 16.83
C ASN A 421 -23.62 -3.89 15.29
N ILE A 422 -22.73 -4.73 14.77
CA ILE A 422 -22.53 -4.93 13.31
C ILE A 422 -23.59 -5.90 12.75
N GLU A 423 -24.03 -6.89 13.52
CA GLU A 423 -25.11 -7.82 13.10
C GLU A 423 -26.49 -7.16 13.01
N ILE A 424 -26.63 -5.91 13.48
CA ILE A 424 -27.88 -5.14 13.47
C ILE A 424 -27.93 -4.14 12.29
N LEU A 425 -26.82 -3.95 11.56
CA LEU A 425 -26.70 -3.09 10.37
C LEU A 425 -26.52 -3.91 9.08
#